data_383a17cf5c22d1835950164b98bfc650
#
_entry.id   383a17cf5c22d1835950164b98bfc650
#
_cell.length_a   1.000
_cell.length_b   1.000
_cell.length_c   1.000
_cell.angle_alpha   90.00
_cell.angle_beta   90.00
_cell.angle_gamma   90.00
#
_symmetry.space_group_name_H-M   'P 1'
#
loop_
_entity.id
_entity.type
_entity.pdbx_description
1 polymer ?
#
loop_
_entity_poly.entity_id
_entity_poly.type
_entity_poly.pdbx_seq_one_letter_code
_entity_poly.pdbx_strand_id
1 'polypeptide(L)'
;MRVYFMGLCGTAMGNAALLLRQAGHEVLGADTGIYPPMSTVLREAGVTIHEGYDPERLRKLAPDLVVIGNAMSRGNPEVEWLLDTREIPFASLPQLLHDLVLRTRRNIVVAGTHGKTTTTSLAAFLLREAQADPGWLIGGVPLDPPTGTNLGAAGGPFAIEGDEYDSAFFDKRSKFI
;
A
#
# COMPACT_ATOMS: atom_id res chain seq x y z
N MET A 1 14.33 5.50 0.42
CA MET A 1 13.36 6.58 0.73
C MET A 1 12.69 6.26 2.05
N ARG A 2 12.32 7.29 2.81
CA ARG A 2 11.43 7.21 3.96
C ARG A 2 10.00 7.53 3.53
N VAL A 3 9.10 6.57 3.63
CA VAL A 3 7.71 6.71 3.17
C VAL A 3 6.76 6.64 4.36
N TYR A 4 5.91 7.66 4.51
CA TYR A 4 4.94 7.76 5.58
C TYR A 4 3.54 7.46 5.07
N PHE A 5 2.84 6.54 5.73
CA PHE A 5 1.49 6.11 5.36
C PHE A 5 0.44 6.67 6.32
N MET A 6 -0.55 7.38 5.80
CA MET A 6 -1.73 7.81 6.55
C MET A 6 -2.84 6.77 6.38
N GLY A 7 -3.34 6.24 7.49
CA GLY A 7 -4.27 5.09 7.49
C GLY A 7 -3.54 3.76 7.30
N LEU A 8 -2.38 3.62 7.92
CA LEU A 8 -1.44 2.51 7.73
C LEU A 8 -2.03 1.13 8.09
N CYS A 9 -2.94 1.05 9.05
CA CYS A 9 -3.51 -0.21 9.53
C CYS A 9 -4.66 -0.75 8.66
N GLY A 10 -5.08 -0.02 7.64
CA GLY A 10 -5.99 -0.55 6.61
C GLY A 10 -5.32 -1.66 5.81
N THR A 11 -6.07 -2.71 5.41
CA THR A 11 -5.51 -3.90 4.76
C THR A 11 -4.70 -3.57 3.50
N ALA A 12 -5.24 -2.75 2.61
CA ALA A 12 -4.55 -2.36 1.38
C ALA A 12 -3.31 -1.51 1.65
N MET A 13 -3.41 -0.55 2.58
CA MET A 13 -2.30 0.32 2.96
C MET A 13 -1.20 -0.46 3.67
N GLY A 14 -1.56 -1.34 4.61
CA GLY A 14 -0.61 -2.18 5.33
C GLY A 14 0.15 -3.14 4.41
N ASN A 15 -0.56 -3.81 3.51
CA ASN A 15 0.09 -4.70 2.53
C ASN A 15 1.01 -3.93 1.57
N ALA A 16 0.63 -2.73 1.14
CA ALA A 16 1.51 -1.88 0.33
C ALA A 16 2.73 -1.39 1.13
N ALA A 17 2.56 -1.06 2.40
CA ALA A 17 3.66 -0.70 3.30
C ALA A 17 4.66 -1.84 3.45
N LEU A 18 4.20 -3.08 3.63
CA LEU A 18 5.03 -4.28 3.68
C LEU A 18 5.77 -4.52 2.36
N LEU A 19 5.10 -4.31 1.23
CA LEU A 19 5.70 -4.43 -0.09
C LEU A 19 6.86 -3.44 -0.28
N LEU A 20 6.68 -2.18 0.16
CA LEU A 20 7.75 -1.18 0.11
C LEU A 20 8.91 -1.49 1.07
N ARG A 21 8.62 -2.11 2.23
CA ARG A 21 9.67 -2.64 3.12
C ARG A 21 10.51 -3.70 2.41
N GLN A 22 9.87 -4.65 1.70
CA GLN A 22 10.56 -5.66 0.90
C GLN A 22 11.41 -5.03 -0.21
N ALA A 23 10.95 -3.89 -0.78
CA ALA A 23 11.70 -3.11 -1.76
C ALA A 23 12.86 -2.27 -1.16
N GLY A 24 13.11 -2.36 0.15
CA GLY A 24 14.23 -1.69 0.82
C GLY A 24 13.94 -0.24 1.24
N HIS A 25 12.68 0.18 1.26
CA HIS A 25 12.30 1.49 1.78
C HIS A 25 12.14 1.49 3.31
N GLU A 26 12.41 2.61 3.95
CA GLU A 26 12.02 2.84 5.34
C GLU A 26 10.54 3.23 5.36
N VAL A 27 9.74 2.47 6.11
CA VAL A 27 8.29 2.66 6.15
C VAL A 27 7.83 2.91 7.57
N LEU A 28 6.99 3.93 7.74
CA LEU A 28 6.33 4.30 8.97
C LEU A 28 4.98 4.93 8.63
N GLY A 29 4.15 5.18 9.64
CA GLY A 29 2.88 5.87 9.37
C GLY A 29 2.05 6.07 10.63
N ALA A 30 0.84 6.59 10.43
CA ALA A 30 -0.14 6.81 11.48
C ALA A 30 -1.49 6.20 11.16
N ASP A 31 -2.22 5.89 12.22
CA ASP A 31 -3.61 5.45 12.16
C ASP A 31 -4.33 5.78 13.47
N THR A 32 -5.65 5.84 13.41
CA THR A 32 -6.53 5.89 14.60
C THR A 32 -7.09 4.51 14.93
N GLY A 33 -7.09 3.58 13.98
CA GLY A 33 -7.60 2.20 14.10
C GLY A 33 -6.48 1.17 14.24
N ILE A 34 -5.70 1.21 15.33
CA ILE A 34 -4.54 0.33 15.53
C ILE A 34 -4.97 -0.96 16.24
N TYR A 35 -5.45 -1.94 15.49
CA TYR A 35 -5.86 -3.24 16.01
C TYR A 35 -5.43 -4.41 15.11
N PRO A 36 -5.30 -5.63 15.67
CA PRO A 36 -4.97 -6.83 14.90
C PRO A 36 -6.02 -7.14 13.81
N PRO A 37 -5.61 -7.85 12.72
CA PRO A 37 -4.31 -8.49 12.54
C PRO A 37 -3.23 -7.57 11.95
N MET A 38 -3.60 -6.50 11.20
CA MET A 38 -2.64 -5.71 10.42
C MET A 38 -1.60 -5.00 11.31
N SER A 39 -2.03 -4.43 12.45
CA SER A 39 -1.09 -3.76 13.36
C SER A 39 -0.02 -4.71 13.91
N THR A 40 -0.34 -5.97 14.13
CA THR A 40 0.63 -7.00 14.57
C THR A 40 1.63 -7.30 13.47
N VAL A 41 1.16 -7.60 12.27
CA VAL A 41 2.01 -7.91 11.11
C VAL A 41 2.98 -6.76 10.79
N LEU A 42 2.49 -5.53 10.83
CA LEU A 42 3.32 -4.34 10.59
C LEU A 42 4.42 -4.17 11.65
N ARG A 43 4.09 -4.37 12.94
CA ARG A 43 5.08 -4.29 14.03
C ARG A 43 6.13 -5.39 13.93
N GLU A 44 5.74 -6.61 13.64
CA GLU A 44 6.64 -7.74 13.41
C GLU A 44 7.57 -7.49 12.22
N ALA A 45 7.09 -6.78 11.19
CA ALA A 45 7.91 -6.34 10.06
C ALA A 45 8.78 -5.11 10.38
N GLY A 46 8.80 -4.60 11.62
CA GLY A 46 9.58 -3.44 12.03
C GLY A 46 9.07 -2.10 11.50
N VAL A 47 7.76 -2.01 11.19
CA VAL A 47 7.13 -0.75 10.78
C VAL A 47 6.69 0.03 12.01
N THR A 48 7.09 1.30 12.11
CA THR A 48 6.66 2.19 13.19
C THR A 48 5.26 2.72 12.92
N ILE A 49 4.35 2.48 13.87
CA ILE A 49 2.97 2.94 13.81
C ILE A 49 2.74 3.99 14.90
N HIS A 50 2.36 5.19 14.49
CA HIS A 50 1.96 6.28 15.39
C HIS A 50 0.44 6.29 15.57
N GLU A 51 -0.02 6.57 16.79
CA GLU A 51 -1.43 6.75 17.08
C GLU A 51 -1.87 8.18 16.78
N GLY A 52 -2.98 8.33 16.06
CA GLY A 52 -3.54 9.62 15.66
C GLY A 52 -2.69 10.39 14.66
N TYR A 53 -3.22 11.52 14.22
CA TYR A 53 -2.59 12.37 13.21
C TYR A 53 -2.10 13.68 13.85
N ASP A 54 -0.81 14.00 13.65
CA ASP A 54 -0.13 15.15 14.25
C ASP A 54 0.82 15.80 13.23
N PRO A 55 0.50 16.99 12.70
CA PRO A 55 1.33 17.70 11.72
C PRO A 55 2.74 18.02 12.22
N GLU A 56 2.90 18.34 13.51
CA GLU A 56 4.22 18.64 14.08
C GLU A 56 5.10 17.38 14.13
N ARG A 57 4.52 16.23 14.43
CA ARG A 57 5.19 14.95 14.34
C ARG A 57 5.60 14.65 12.89
N LEU A 58 4.68 14.79 11.94
CA LEU A 58 4.93 14.56 10.51
C LEU A 58 6.06 15.46 10.00
N ARG A 59 6.04 16.74 10.35
CA ARG A 59 7.08 17.70 10.01
C ARG A 59 8.46 17.30 10.57
N LYS A 60 8.51 16.87 11.83
CA LYS A 60 9.77 16.41 12.47
C LYS A 60 10.33 15.12 11.86
N LEU A 61 9.44 14.21 11.45
CA LEU A 61 9.83 12.97 10.80
C LEU A 61 10.41 13.22 9.41
N ALA A 62 9.99 14.29 8.74
CA ALA A 62 10.45 14.72 7.43
C ALA A 62 10.56 13.55 6.42
N PRO A 63 9.48 12.79 6.14
CA PRO A 63 9.54 11.71 5.16
C PRO A 63 9.76 12.26 3.75
N ASP A 64 10.33 11.44 2.88
CA ASP A 64 10.52 11.79 1.46
C ASP A 64 9.19 11.80 0.69
N LEU A 65 8.21 11.03 1.16
CA LEU A 65 6.88 10.91 0.54
C LEU A 65 5.83 10.55 1.60
N VAL A 66 4.65 11.17 1.50
CA VAL A 66 3.46 10.80 2.27
C VAL A 66 2.46 10.11 1.37
N VAL A 67 1.97 8.95 1.79
CA VAL A 67 0.90 8.21 1.10
C VAL A 67 -0.41 8.42 1.85
N ILE A 68 -1.37 9.03 1.16
CA ILE A 68 -2.68 9.35 1.74
C ILE A 68 -3.66 8.23 1.37
N GLY A 69 -4.16 7.50 2.38
CA GLY A 69 -5.16 6.44 2.19
C GLY A 69 -6.54 6.99 1.80
N ASN A 70 -7.36 6.14 1.20
CA ASN A 70 -8.71 6.50 0.74
C ASN A 70 -9.68 6.85 1.89
N ALA A 71 -9.44 6.37 3.10
CA ALA A 71 -10.22 6.71 4.29
C ALA A 71 -9.94 8.12 4.81
N MET A 72 -8.86 8.77 4.33
CA MET A 72 -8.54 10.14 4.69
C MET A 72 -9.44 11.13 3.96
N SER A 73 -9.84 12.20 4.66
CA SER A 73 -10.69 13.25 4.12
C SER A 73 -10.22 14.63 4.57
N ARG A 74 -10.83 15.66 4.01
CA ARG A 74 -10.68 17.03 4.50
C ARG A 74 -11.05 17.12 5.99
N GLY A 75 -10.33 17.95 6.73
CA GLY A 75 -10.43 18.06 8.19
C GLY A 75 -9.44 17.17 8.96
N ASN A 76 -8.74 16.23 8.32
CA ASN A 76 -7.63 15.54 8.95
C ASN A 76 -6.43 16.51 9.11
N PRO A 77 -5.85 16.69 10.32
CA PRO A 77 -4.85 17.73 10.56
C PRO A 77 -3.57 17.55 9.72
N GLU A 78 -3.10 16.32 9.50
CA GLU A 78 -1.93 16.07 8.65
C GLU A 78 -2.25 16.32 7.17
N VAL A 79 -3.47 15.98 6.71
CA VAL A 79 -3.92 16.28 5.33
C VAL A 79 -4.00 17.78 5.09
N GLU A 80 -4.64 18.52 5.99
CA GLU A 80 -4.75 19.97 5.85
C GLU A 80 -3.37 20.63 5.82
N TRP A 81 -2.48 20.23 6.73
CA TRP A 81 -1.12 20.74 6.76
C TRP A 81 -0.35 20.45 5.45
N LEU A 82 -0.45 19.25 4.92
CA LEU A 82 0.21 18.87 3.64
C LEU A 82 -0.33 19.70 2.46
N LEU A 83 -1.65 19.95 2.43
CA LEU A 83 -2.27 20.73 1.35
C LEU A 83 -1.89 22.21 1.42
N ASP A 84 -1.78 22.75 2.63
CA ASP A 84 -1.47 24.17 2.87
C ASP A 84 0.00 24.49 2.62
N THR A 85 0.90 23.68 3.16
CA THR A 85 2.35 23.96 3.12
C THR A 85 3.02 23.41 1.87
N ARG A 86 2.60 22.25 1.40
CA ARG A 86 3.26 21.48 0.32
C ARG A 86 4.76 21.26 0.54
N GLU A 87 5.18 21.24 1.81
CA GLU A 87 6.59 21.04 2.18
C GLU A 87 7.06 19.61 1.88
N ILE A 88 6.15 18.62 1.96
CA ILE A 88 6.45 17.22 1.71
C ILE A 88 5.60 16.71 0.54
N PRO A 89 6.19 16.05 -0.47
CA PRO A 89 5.44 15.42 -1.54
C PRO A 89 4.44 14.39 -1.01
N PHE A 90 3.27 14.32 -1.62
CA PHE A 90 2.29 13.29 -1.27
C PHE A 90 1.69 12.65 -2.51
N ALA A 91 1.24 11.41 -2.36
CA ALA A 91 0.64 10.61 -3.42
C ALA A 91 -0.54 9.79 -2.89
N SER A 92 -1.39 9.35 -3.79
CA SER A 92 -2.36 8.30 -3.52
C SER A 92 -1.67 6.92 -3.50
N LEU A 93 -2.31 5.92 -2.90
CA LEU A 93 -1.81 4.54 -2.94
C LEU A 93 -1.63 4.01 -4.38
N PRO A 94 -2.58 4.22 -5.31
CA PRO A 94 -2.38 3.81 -6.70
C PRO A 94 -1.18 4.46 -7.37
N GLN A 95 -0.98 5.76 -7.17
CA GLN A 95 0.17 6.48 -7.74
C GLN A 95 1.48 5.91 -7.20
N LEU A 96 1.58 5.69 -5.89
CA LEU A 96 2.74 5.06 -5.27
C LEU A 96 3.05 3.70 -5.87
N LEU A 97 2.04 2.82 -5.96
CA LEU A 97 2.20 1.47 -6.50
C LEU A 97 2.62 1.50 -7.97
N HIS A 98 2.00 2.37 -8.77
CA HIS A 98 2.38 2.56 -10.16
C HIS A 98 3.86 2.93 -10.28
N ASP A 99 4.30 3.96 -9.57
CA ASP A 99 5.63 4.54 -9.75
C ASP A 99 6.76 3.66 -9.20
N LEU A 100 6.54 2.99 -8.08
CA LEU A 100 7.58 2.23 -7.39
C LEU A 100 7.54 0.72 -7.63
N VAL A 101 6.41 0.17 -8.08
CA VAL A 101 6.24 -1.28 -8.20
C VAL A 101 5.81 -1.71 -9.60
N LEU A 102 4.72 -1.15 -10.14
CA LEU A 102 4.02 -1.73 -11.28
C LEU A 102 4.63 -1.33 -12.63
N ARG A 103 5.18 -0.13 -12.75
CA ARG A 103 5.62 0.47 -14.01
C ARG A 103 6.63 -0.37 -14.79
N THR A 104 7.44 -1.16 -14.10
CA THR A 104 8.52 -1.97 -14.71
C THR A 104 8.20 -3.45 -14.76
N ARG A 105 6.95 -3.86 -14.47
CA ARG A 105 6.54 -5.26 -14.32
C ARG A 105 5.48 -5.66 -15.35
N ARG A 106 5.32 -6.96 -15.52
CA ARG A 106 4.22 -7.54 -16.30
C ARG A 106 3.01 -7.75 -15.37
N ASN A 107 2.14 -6.76 -15.30
CA ASN A 107 1.02 -6.75 -14.37
C ASN A 107 -0.12 -7.65 -14.85
N ILE A 108 -0.64 -8.48 -13.96
CA ILE A 108 -1.84 -9.29 -14.11
C ILE A 108 -2.88 -8.68 -13.18
N VAL A 109 -3.82 -7.95 -13.77
CA VAL A 109 -4.84 -7.20 -13.04
C VAL A 109 -6.13 -8.00 -13.02
N VAL A 110 -6.61 -8.34 -11.82
CA VAL A 110 -7.87 -9.06 -11.62
C VAL A 110 -8.95 -8.06 -11.23
N ALA A 111 -9.86 -7.76 -12.16
CA ALA A 111 -11.00 -6.87 -11.95
C ALA A 111 -12.31 -7.67 -11.90
N GLY A 112 -13.32 -7.12 -11.23
CA GLY A 112 -14.64 -7.71 -11.10
C GLY A 112 -15.35 -7.31 -9.82
N THR A 113 -16.66 -7.47 -9.78
CA THR A 113 -17.47 -7.16 -8.59
C THR A 113 -17.22 -8.15 -7.44
N HIS A 114 -16.97 -9.42 -7.75
CA HIS A 114 -16.72 -10.49 -6.77
C HIS A 114 -15.55 -11.36 -7.20
N GLY A 115 -14.94 -12.05 -6.23
CA GLY A 115 -13.90 -13.05 -6.47
C GLY A 115 -12.51 -12.50 -6.80
N LYS A 116 -12.29 -11.18 -6.77
CA LYS A 116 -10.97 -10.57 -7.05
C LYS A 116 -9.86 -11.19 -6.19
N THR A 117 -10.02 -11.17 -4.87
CA THR A 117 -9.05 -11.71 -3.92
C THR A 117 -8.72 -13.18 -4.17
N THR A 118 -9.74 -14.02 -4.37
CA THR A 118 -9.56 -15.45 -4.66
C THR A 118 -8.83 -15.67 -5.97
N THR A 119 -9.21 -14.96 -7.02
CA THR A 119 -8.60 -15.10 -8.35
C THR A 119 -7.16 -14.58 -8.37
N THR A 120 -6.89 -13.47 -7.68
CA THR A 120 -5.52 -12.93 -7.55
C THR A 120 -4.64 -13.89 -6.75
N SER A 121 -5.16 -14.48 -5.67
CA SER A 121 -4.44 -15.51 -4.89
C SER A 121 -4.13 -16.73 -5.74
N LEU A 122 -5.10 -17.21 -6.54
CA LEU A 122 -4.89 -18.32 -7.44
C LEU A 122 -3.86 -18.00 -8.54
N ALA A 123 -3.90 -16.80 -9.10
CA ALA A 123 -2.90 -16.36 -10.08
C ALA A 123 -1.49 -16.33 -9.47
N ALA A 124 -1.34 -15.77 -8.26
CA ALA A 124 -0.07 -15.75 -7.54
C ALA A 124 0.43 -17.17 -7.23
N PHE A 125 -0.46 -18.05 -6.79
CA PHE A 125 -0.15 -19.47 -6.55
C PHE A 125 0.35 -20.15 -7.83
N LEU A 126 -0.39 -20.08 -8.93
CA LEU A 126 -0.03 -20.72 -10.19
C LEU A 126 1.30 -20.23 -10.76
N LEU A 127 1.55 -18.91 -10.69
CA LEU A 127 2.81 -18.32 -11.12
C LEU A 127 4.00 -18.80 -10.26
N ARG A 128 3.78 -18.95 -8.94
CA ARG A 128 4.79 -19.46 -8.02
C ARG A 128 5.10 -20.93 -8.32
N GLU A 129 4.07 -21.78 -8.50
CA GLU A 129 4.25 -23.19 -8.86
C GLU A 129 4.95 -23.33 -10.23
N ALA A 130 4.72 -22.41 -11.15
CA ALA A 130 5.44 -22.33 -12.42
C ALA A 130 6.87 -21.76 -12.29
N GLN A 131 7.35 -21.50 -11.08
CA GLN A 131 8.69 -20.96 -10.77
C GLN A 131 8.98 -19.60 -11.44
N ALA A 132 7.95 -18.79 -11.66
CA ALA A 132 8.06 -17.48 -12.31
C ALA A 132 8.51 -16.35 -11.36
N ASP A 133 8.75 -16.65 -10.10
CA ASP A 133 9.08 -15.70 -9.01
C ASP A 133 8.17 -14.45 -9.02
N PRO A 134 6.85 -14.63 -8.87
CA PRO A 134 5.88 -13.55 -9.02
C PRO A 134 5.89 -12.60 -7.82
N GLY A 135 5.61 -11.32 -8.10
CA GLY A 135 5.12 -10.40 -7.08
C GLY A 135 3.59 -10.49 -6.98
N TRP A 136 3.04 -10.05 -5.84
CA TRP A 136 1.60 -9.88 -5.67
C TRP A 136 1.24 -8.86 -4.61
N LEU A 137 0.05 -8.29 -4.78
CA LEU A 137 -0.63 -7.47 -3.76
C LEU A 137 -2.10 -7.90 -3.72
N ILE A 138 -2.50 -8.54 -2.64
CA ILE A 138 -3.80 -9.14 -2.42
C ILE A 138 -4.50 -8.39 -1.28
N GLY A 139 -5.78 -8.07 -1.43
CA GLY A 139 -6.57 -7.30 -0.47
C GLY A 139 -6.92 -8.03 0.82
N GLY A 140 -6.36 -9.22 1.04
CA GLY A 140 -6.55 -10.04 2.24
C GLY A 140 -5.28 -10.80 2.60
N VAL A 141 -5.40 -11.73 3.54
CA VAL A 141 -4.35 -12.71 3.86
C VAL A 141 -4.87 -14.08 3.40
N PRO A 142 -4.46 -14.55 2.22
CA PRO A 142 -4.87 -15.86 1.73
C PRO A 142 -4.18 -16.99 2.51
N LEU A 143 -4.72 -18.20 2.42
CA LEU A 143 -4.07 -19.39 2.99
C LEU A 143 -2.82 -19.77 2.22
N ASP A 144 -2.87 -19.62 0.89
CA ASP A 144 -1.76 -19.86 -0.01
C ASP A 144 -1.86 -18.93 -1.24
N PRO A 145 -0.83 -18.11 -1.50
CA PRO A 145 0.36 -17.87 -0.66
C PRO A 145 0.01 -17.31 0.72
N PRO A 146 0.77 -17.62 1.78
CA PRO A 146 0.39 -17.29 3.17
C PRO A 146 0.60 -15.81 3.54
N THR A 147 0.80 -14.94 2.57
CA THR A 147 1.00 -13.50 2.74
C THR A 147 0.19 -12.71 1.73
N GLY A 148 -0.35 -11.56 2.14
CA GLY A 148 -1.07 -10.64 1.26
C GLY A 148 -0.16 -9.90 0.28
N THR A 149 1.16 -10.00 0.42
CA THR A 149 2.10 -9.26 -0.43
C THR A 149 3.43 -10.01 -0.62
N ASN A 150 3.99 -9.86 -1.80
CA ASN A 150 5.35 -10.30 -2.14
C ASN A 150 5.90 -9.43 -3.26
N LEU A 151 7.18 -9.05 -3.17
CA LEU A 151 7.79 -8.23 -4.20
C LEU A 151 8.10 -9.02 -5.48
N GLY A 152 8.55 -10.27 -5.38
CA GLY A 152 8.98 -11.10 -6.50
C GLY A 152 10.18 -10.54 -7.26
N ALA A 153 10.52 -11.17 -8.38
CA ALA A 153 11.64 -10.77 -9.22
C ALA A 153 11.42 -9.42 -9.88
N ALA A 154 12.50 -8.65 -10.05
CA ALA A 154 12.47 -7.39 -10.81
C ALA A 154 12.08 -7.67 -12.28
N GLY A 155 11.10 -6.90 -12.79
CA GLY A 155 10.56 -7.11 -14.15
C GLY A 155 9.71 -8.37 -14.33
N GLY A 156 9.53 -9.16 -13.26
CA GLY A 156 8.71 -10.38 -13.26
C GLY A 156 7.20 -10.11 -13.33
N PRO A 157 6.38 -11.17 -13.36
CA PRO A 157 4.93 -11.04 -13.29
C PRO A 157 4.51 -10.51 -11.92
N PHE A 158 3.46 -9.69 -11.90
CA PHE A 158 2.89 -9.14 -10.68
C PHE A 158 1.37 -9.25 -10.70
N ALA A 159 0.80 -10.01 -9.76
CA ALA A 159 -0.64 -10.19 -9.62
C ALA A 159 -1.22 -9.14 -8.66
N ILE A 160 -2.25 -8.42 -9.09
CA ILE A 160 -2.87 -7.36 -8.30
C ILE A 160 -4.38 -7.29 -8.54
N GLU A 161 -5.11 -6.91 -7.49
CA GLU A 161 -6.55 -6.66 -7.60
C GLU A 161 -6.84 -5.31 -8.24
N GLY A 162 -7.73 -5.31 -9.23
CA GLY A 162 -8.32 -4.13 -9.84
C GLY A 162 -9.49 -3.63 -9.02
N ASP A 163 -9.22 -2.85 -7.96
CA ASP A 163 -10.26 -2.25 -7.14
C ASP A 163 -10.91 -1.03 -7.80
N GLU A 164 -12.03 -0.61 -7.24
CA GLU A 164 -12.86 0.49 -7.70
C GLU A 164 -12.15 1.86 -7.62
N TYR A 165 -12.74 2.89 -8.26
CA TYR A 165 -12.15 4.21 -8.52
C TYR A 165 -11.90 5.10 -7.29
N ASP A 166 -12.28 4.70 -6.07
CA ASP A 166 -12.22 5.54 -4.88
C ASP A 166 -10.88 5.39 -4.14
N SER A 167 -9.80 5.87 -4.76
CA SER A 167 -8.43 5.66 -4.30
C SER A 167 -7.97 6.68 -3.26
N ALA A 168 -8.41 7.92 -3.39
CA ALA A 168 -8.19 9.02 -2.44
C ALA A 168 -9.15 10.17 -2.78
N PHE A 169 -9.39 11.09 -1.85
CA PHE A 169 -10.30 12.21 -2.08
C PHE A 169 -9.81 13.15 -3.19
N PHE A 170 -8.52 13.21 -3.44
CA PHE A 170 -7.88 14.05 -4.46
C PHE A 170 -7.47 13.27 -5.73
N ASP A 171 -7.53 11.94 -5.73
CA ASP A 171 -7.18 11.10 -6.87
C ASP A 171 -8.24 10.01 -7.06
N LYS A 172 -9.04 10.17 -8.09
CA LYS A 172 -10.15 9.27 -8.45
C LYS A 172 -9.83 8.38 -9.65
N ARG A 173 -8.56 8.33 -10.06
CA ARG A 173 -8.13 7.46 -11.16
C ARG A 173 -8.08 6.00 -10.72
N SER A 174 -8.27 5.10 -11.67
CA SER A 174 -7.99 3.67 -11.47
C SER A 174 -6.52 3.45 -11.11
N LYS A 175 -6.22 2.41 -10.32
CA LYS A 175 -4.86 2.00 -9.98
C LYS A 175 -3.99 1.67 -11.21
N PHE A 176 -4.59 1.53 -12.39
CA PHE A 176 -3.98 0.96 -13.59
C PHE A 176 -3.92 1.91 -14.79
N ILE A 177 -4.18 3.20 -14.59
CA ILE A 177 -4.09 4.21 -15.66
C ILE A 177 -2.87 5.09 -15.39
#